data_d3fd6bc8acd87d28a3609e821e07bfdf
#
_entry.id   d3fd6bc8acd87d28a3609e821e07bfdf
#
_cell.length_a   1.000
_cell.length_b   1.000
_cell.length_c   1.000
_cell.angle_alpha   90.00
_cell.angle_beta   90.00
_cell.angle_gamma   90.00
#
_symmetry.space_group_name_H-M   'P 1'
#
loop_
_entity.id
_entity.type
_entity.pdbx_description
1 polymer ?
#
loop_
_entity_poly.entity_id
_entity_poly.type
_entity_poly.pdbx_seq_one_letter_code
_entity_poly.pdbx_strand_id
1 'polypeptide(L)'
;MKAIDFDKASFKDFENIPDMDAYGWAKLWSDYVEDRSKIGQFNYRQENQSGCAPEIELNLPNNPHRNFVSLVSNDYLGFTQHYLVKKAAVAGIEKYGSGAGASPAIGGHYLFHREIEESIAAFFRRDNAIVFSTGYTANSATLQALLKKEDLAVLDMAVHASVYEGCLTTNVKSFPHNNMDALERILQMAKDKYRTRMVIIDGVYSQDGDIAPLDKILELCRAYGAYLMVDDAHGTGVIGNTGRGAIELYNLFKEVDIITGTFSKTFAHLGGYVIASPELVGFLKFQARQHIFSATLSPASACITQAIKLVDTEPIWMQRLWDNIDYLKTGLQVLGLDTGNTQSAIIPVKIGDINLNAKICGFLLDAGIYANQINYPAVAKKDARVRMSVMATHTHDHLNKVLNAWEWVIKKTGLNRAYLDQKKTI
;
A
#
# COMPACT_ATOMS: atom_id res chain seq x y z
N MET A 1 -30.10 -2.88 23.16
CA MET A 1 -28.80 -2.81 22.43
C MET A 1 -27.68 -2.64 23.44
N LYS A 2 -26.61 -3.45 23.40
CA LYS A 2 -25.39 -3.10 24.16
C LYS A 2 -24.79 -1.85 23.50
N ALA A 3 -24.65 -0.78 24.26
CA ALA A 3 -23.94 0.40 23.79
C ALA A 3 -22.50 0.01 23.39
N ILE A 4 -22.03 0.48 22.26
CA ILE A 4 -20.62 0.29 21.85
C ILE A 4 -19.76 1.09 22.82
N ASP A 5 -18.84 0.40 23.49
CA ASP A 5 -17.84 1.03 24.35
C ASP A 5 -16.74 1.65 23.46
N PHE A 6 -16.75 2.96 23.33
CA PHE A 6 -15.83 3.70 22.45
C PHE A 6 -14.35 3.53 22.83
N ASP A 7 -14.06 3.22 24.10
CA ASP A 7 -12.68 2.93 24.54
C ASP A 7 -12.14 1.60 24.00
N LYS A 8 -13.03 0.68 23.62
CA LYS A 8 -12.67 -0.66 23.10
C LYS A 8 -13.05 -0.87 21.65
N ALA A 9 -13.76 0.09 21.07
CA ALA A 9 -14.27 -0.01 19.73
C ALA A 9 -13.16 0.09 18.67
N SER A 10 -13.36 -0.61 17.60
CA SER A 10 -12.59 -0.55 16.36
C SER A 10 -13.49 -0.10 15.21
N PHE A 11 -12.91 0.25 14.07
CA PHE A 11 -13.69 0.65 12.90
C PHE A 11 -14.69 -0.41 12.45
N LYS A 12 -14.35 -1.69 12.59
CA LYS A 12 -15.22 -2.80 12.21
C LYS A 12 -16.48 -2.92 13.05
N ASP A 13 -16.46 -2.43 14.28
CA ASP A 13 -17.63 -2.50 15.17
C ASP A 13 -18.78 -1.59 14.68
N PHE A 14 -18.52 -0.72 13.69
CA PHE A 14 -19.51 0.19 13.08
C PHE A 14 -19.97 -0.26 11.67
N GLU A 15 -19.46 -1.35 11.11
CA GLU A 15 -19.78 -1.78 9.75
C GLU A 15 -21.12 -2.52 9.62
N ASN A 16 -21.54 -3.19 10.66
CA ASN A 16 -22.80 -3.95 10.65
C ASN A 16 -23.34 -4.12 12.08
N ILE A 17 -24.17 -3.18 12.51
CA ILE A 17 -24.79 -3.19 13.84
C ILE A 17 -26.18 -3.80 13.69
N PRO A 18 -26.51 -4.93 14.36
CA PRO A 18 -27.81 -5.55 14.28
C PRO A 18 -28.94 -4.56 14.66
N ASP A 19 -30.05 -4.63 13.93
CA ASP A 19 -31.26 -3.82 14.14
C ASP A 19 -31.07 -2.30 13.99
N MET A 20 -29.99 -1.88 13.32
CA MET A 20 -29.72 -0.47 13.03
C MET A 20 -29.55 -0.29 11.51
N ASP A 21 -30.16 0.77 10.97
CA ASP A 21 -30.01 1.12 9.55
C ASP A 21 -28.67 1.85 9.28
N ALA A 22 -28.39 2.07 8.00
CA ALA A 22 -27.13 2.70 7.58
C ALA A 22 -26.96 4.14 8.11
N TYR A 23 -28.01 4.88 8.30
CA TYR A 23 -27.97 6.23 8.86
C TYR A 23 -27.67 6.20 10.37
N GLY A 24 -28.23 5.22 11.08
CA GLY A 24 -27.90 4.96 12.48
C GLY A 24 -26.43 4.62 12.67
N TRP A 25 -25.87 3.76 11.81
CA TRP A 25 -24.42 3.45 11.84
C TRP A 25 -23.56 4.71 11.60
N ALA A 26 -23.94 5.51 10.59
CA ALA A 26 -23.22 6.73 10.27
C ALA A 26 -23.24 7.74 11.41
N LYS A 27 -24.37 7.88 12.10
CA LYS A 27 -24.48 8.74 13.29
C LYS A 27 -23.60 8.25 14.43
N LEU A 28 -23.69 6.97 14.76
CA LEU A 28 -22.89 6.38 15.85
C LEU A 28 -21.39 6.47 15.55
N TRP A 29 -20.99 6.28 14.28
CA TRP A 29 -19.64 6.52 13.83
C TRP A 29 -19.21 7.98 14.02
N SER A 30 -20.07 8.95 13.70
CA SER A 30 -19.78 10.38 13.92
C SER A 30 -19.57 10.70 15.39
N ASP A 31 -20.42 10.15 16.27
CA ASP A 31 -20.29 10.30 17.73
C ASP A 31 -18.98 9.72 18.26
N TYR A 32 -18.56 8.53 17.74
CA TYR A 32 -17.26 7.94 18.02
C TYR A 32 -16.08 8.80 17.58
N VAL A 33 -16.13 9.31 16.36
CA VAL A 33 -15.05 10.17 15.82
C VAL A 33 -14.93 11.46 16.65
N GLU A 34 -16.06 12.08 17.01
CA GLU A 34 -16.06 13.29 17.85
C GLU A 34 -15.48 13.02 19.23
N ASP A 35 -15.86 11.92 19.87
CA ASP A 35 -15.36 11.51 21.17
C ASP A 35 -13.85 11.27 21.15
N ARG A 36 -13.36 10.46 20.21
CA ARG A 36 -11.92 10.17 20.08
C ARG A 36 -11.09 11.41 19.69
N SER A 37 -11.65 12.30 18.89
CA SER A 37 -11.00 13.56 18.51
C SER A 37 -10.82 14.50 19.72
N LYS A 38 -11.82 14.61 20.59
CA LYS A 38 -11.75 15.44 21.81
C LYS A 38 -10.61 15.05 22.74
N ILE A 39 -10.25 13.77 22.78
CA ILE A 39 -9.17 13.25 23.63
C ILE A 39 -7.84 13.05 22.86
N GLY A 40 -7.75 13.55 21.61
CA GLY A 40 -6.54 13.47 20.78
C GLY A 40 -6.15 12.06 20.32
N GLN A 41 -7.12 11.15 20.22
CA GLN A 41 -6.90 9.76 19.83
C GLN A 41 -7.41 9.42 18.43
N PHE A 42 -7.89 10.40 17.66
CA PHE A 42 -8.29 10.24 16.26
C PHE A 42 -7.35 11.03 15.35
N ASN A 43 -6.24 10.41 14.96
CA ASN A 43 -5.14 11.03 14.22
C ASN A 43 -5.20 10.74 12.72
N TYR A 44 -6.41 10.58 12.17
CA TYR A 44 -6.63 10.28 10.75
C TYR A 44 -7.07 11.52 9.97
N ARG A 45 -6.84 11.51 8.64
CA ARG A 45 -7.33 12.52 7.69
C ARG A 45 -6.92 13.96 8.05
N GLN A 46 -5.71 14.15 8.56
CA GLN A 46 -5.19 15.50 8.78
C GLN A 46 -5.05 16.22 7.43
N GLU A 47 -5.48 17.47 7.40
CA GLU A 47 -5.45 18.29 6.18
C GLU A 47 -4.04 18.82 5.93
N ASN A 48 -3.44 18.39 4.82
CA ASN A 48 -2.13 18.85 4.37
C ASN A 48 -2.31 20.18 3.60
N GLN A 49 -1.67 21.23 4.06
CA GLN A 49 -1.69 22.58 3.47
C GLN A 49 -0.57 22.78 2.43
N SER A 50 0.34 21.84 2.33
CA SER A 50 1.48 21.86 1.39
C SER A 50 1.40 20.73 0.38
N GLY A 51 2.46 20.47 -0.36
CA GLY A 51 2.57 19.29 -1.23
C GLY A 51 3.06 18.06 -0.46
N CYS A 52 3.00 16.90 -1.12
CA CYS A 52 3.64 15.69 -0.61
C CYS A 52 5.16 15.88 -0.60
N ALA A 53 5.76 15.88 0.58
CA ALA A 53 7.19 16.14 0.80
C ALA A 53 7.65 15.50 2.13
N PRO A 54 8.98 15.42 2.39
CA PRO A 54 9.51 14.94 3.68
C PRO A 54 9.09 15.81 4.86
N GLU A 55 8.84 17.10 4.63
CA GLU A 55 8.23 18.02 5.59
C GLU A 55 6.96 18.61 4.98
N ILE A 56 5.88 18.65 5.75
CA ILE A 56 4.56 19.12 5.31
C ILE A 56 3.96 20.10 6.32
N GLU A 57 3.07 20.96 5.85
CA GLU A 57 2.28 21.83 6.70
C GLU A 57 0.94 21.19 7.06
N LEU A 58 0.63 21.11 8.36
CA LEU A 58 -0.69 20.72 8.87
C LEU A 58 -1.27 21.86 9.71
N ASN A 59 -2.58 22.07 9.58
CA ASN A 59 -3.32 23.00 10.43
C ASN A 59 -4.01 22.22 11.55
N LEU A 60 -3.28 21.95 12.64
CA LEU A 60 -3.80 21.24 13.79
C LEU A 60 -4.21 22.24 14.89
N PRO A 61 -5.50 22.31 15.28
CA PRO A 61 -5.92 23.14 16.40
C PRO A 61 -5.12 22.80 17.67
N ASN A 62 -4.61 23.83 18.34
CA ASN A 62 -3.85 23.71 19.60
C ASN A 62 -2.46 23.03 19.49
N ASN A 63 -1.95 22.75 18.29
CA ASN A 63 -0.57 22.29 18.12
C ASN A 63 0.35 23.48 17.82
N PRO A 64 1.52 23.62 18.54
CA PRO A 64 2.45 24.71 18.30
C PRO A 64 3.20 24.57 16.97
N HIS A 65 3.30 23.38 16.43
CA HIS A 65 3.96 23.12 15.15
C HIS A 65 3.02 23.38 13.99
N ARG A 66 3.59 23.92 12.91
CA ARG A 66 2.95 23.96 11.59
C ARG A 66 3.61 23.00 10.63
N ASN A 67 4.93 22.84 10.74
CA ASN A 67 5.73 21.94 9.92
C ASN A 67 5.97 20.62 10.64
N PHE A 68 5.70 19.52 9.93
CA PHE A 68 5.79 18.16 10.44
C PHE A 68 6.66 17.31 9.52
N VAL A 69 7.57 16.53 10.11
CA VAL A 69 8.23 15.46 9.34
C VAL A 69 7.18 14.42 8.99
N SER A 70 7.00 14.18 7.69
CA SER A 70 5.97 13.30 7.15
C SER A 70 6.50 11.89 6.96
N LEU A 71 5.96 10.94 7.71
CA LEU A 71 6.21 9.50 7.58
C LEU A 71 4.96 8.74 7.12
N VAL A 72 3.98 9.46 6.53
CA VAL A 72 2.69 8.89 6.10
C VAL A 72 2.59 8.71 4.58
N SER A 73 3.50 9.32 3.82
CA SER A 73 3.49 9.25 2.36
C SER A 73 4.15 7.96 1.86
N ASN A 74 3.57 7.37 0.82
CA ASN A 74 4.17 6.27 0.07
C ASN A 74 4.91 6.74 -1.20
N ASP A 75 5.17 8.03 -1.36
CA ASP A 75 6.03 8.59 -2.41
C ASP A 75 7.51 8.31 -2.07
N TYR A 76 7.90 7.04 -2.13
CA TYR A 76 9.17 6.55 -1.59
C TYR A 76 10.40 7.26 -2.15
N LEU A 77 10.38 7.66 -3.43
CA LEU A 77 11.48 8.38 -4.05
C LEU A 77 11.32 9.91 -4.01
N GLY A 78 10.17 10.43 -3.52
CA GLY A 78 9.89 11.87 -3.44
C GLY A 78 9.61 12.51 -4.80
N PHE A 79 9.16 11.73 -5.78
CA PHE A 79 9.01 12.18 -7.15
C PHE A 79 7.80 13.08 -7.39
N THR A 80 6.83 13.15 -6.48
CA THR A 80 5.71 14.12 -6.58
C THR A 80 6.20 15.57 -6.62
N GLN A 81 7.35 15.87 -6.00
CA GLN A 81 7.96 17.20 -6.03
C GLN A 81 9.12 17.33 -7.02
N HIS A 82 9.49 16.26 -7.71
CA HIS A 82 10.61 16.28 -8.66
C HIS A 82 10.32 17.19 -9.85
N TYR A 83 11.26 18.08 -10.16
CA TYR A 83 11.08 19.11 -11.21
C TYR A 83 10.67 18.53 -12.58
N LEU A 84 11.37 17.47 -13.04
CA LEU A 84 11.09 16.85 -14.35
C LEU A 84 9.72 16.17 -14.37
N VAL A 85 9.28 15.57 -13.27
CA VAL A 85 7.97 14.94 -13.15
C VAL A 85 6.86 16.00 -13.21
N LYS A 86 6.99 17.09 -12.44
CA LYS A 86 6.05 18.22 -12.50
C LYS A 86 6.00 18.86 -13.89
N LYS A 87 7.15 19.06 -14.51
CA LYS A 87 7.23 19.61 -15.87
C LYS A 87 6.50 18.73 -16.89
N ALA A 88 6.66 17.40 -16.81
CA ALA A 88 5.97 16.46 -17.69
C ALA A 88 4.44 16.45 -17.45
N ALA A 89 4.00 16.58 -16.19
CA ALA A 89 2.57 16.70 -15.87
C ALA A 89 1.94 17.97 -16.48
N VAL A 90 2.61 19.11 -16.33
CA VAL A 90 2.17 20.39 -16.93
C VAL A 90 2.10 20.29 -18.45
N ALA A 91 3.13 19.74 -19.09
CA ALA A 91 3.15 19.56 -20.55
C ALA A 91 2.01 18.64 -21.03
N GLY A 92 1.66 17.60 -20.25
CA GLY A 92 0.50 16.76 -20.54
C GLY A 92 -0.81 17.53 -20.51
N ILE A 93 -1.00 18.38 -19.50
CA ILE A 93 -2.19 19.24 -19.38
C ILE A 93 -2.26 20.24 -20.52
N GLU A 94 -1.16 20.92 -20.83
CA GLU A 94 -1.10 21.90 -21.93
C GLU A 94 -1.45 21.28 -23.28
N LYS A 95 -1.00 20.05 -23.53
CA LYS A 95 -1.22 19.36 -24.81
C LYS A 95 -2.61 18.77 -24.95
N TYR A 96 -3.17 18.19 -23.91
CA TYR A 96 -4.36 17.35 -23.98
C TYR A 96 -5.56 17.86 -23.16
N GLY A 97 -5.39 18.94 -22.38
CA GLY A 97 -6.41 19.49 -21.48
C GLY A 97 -6.38 18.86 -20.09
N SER A 98 -7.40 19.11 -19.28
CA SER A 98 -7.45 18.69 -17.86
C SER A 98 -7.93 17.26 -17.64
N GLY A 99 -8.60 16.63 -18.63
CA GLY A 99 -9.19 15.31 -18.50
C GLY A 99 -9.35 14.59 -19.83
N ALA A 100 -9.59 13.28 -19.77
CA ALA A 100 -9.74 12.46 -20.97
C ALA A 100 -11.19 12.48 -21.55
N GLY A 101 -12.17 12.91 -20.79
CA GLY A 101 -13.56 13.10 -21.24
C GLY A 101 -14.36 11.83 -21.53
N ALA A 102 -13.72 10.66 -21.53
CA ALA A 102 -14.36 9.37 -21.84
C ALA A 102 -13.62 8.19 -21.22
N SER A 103 -14.24 7.02 -21.25
CA SER A 103 -13.55 5.76 -20.93
C SER A 103 -12.62 5.34 -22.07
N PRO A 104 -11.61 4.51 -21.78
CA PRO A 104 -10.65 4.03 -22.78
C PRO A 104 -11.31 3.31 -23.95
N ALA A 105 -12.44 2.65 -23.72
CA ALA A 105 -13.14 1.84 -24.73
C ALA A 105 -13.81 2.66 -25.84
N ILE A 106 -14.13 3.94 -25.59
CA ILE A 106 -14.88 4.75 -26.55
C ILE A 106 -14.16 5.98 -27.10
N GLY A 107 -13.30 6.63 -26.34
CA GLY A 107 -12.61 7.85 -26.82
C GLY A 107 -11.60 8.39 -25.83
N GLY A 108 -11.45 7.74 -24.67
CA GLY A 108 -10.54 8.15 -23.60
C GLY A 108 -9.12 7.57 -23.70
N HIS A 109 -8.79 6.82 -24.74
CA HIS A 109 -7.43 6.26 -24.88
C HIS A 109 -6.55 7.17 -25.75
N TYR A 110 -5.67 7.92 -25.12
CA TYR A 110 -4.75 8.86 -25.76
C TYR A 110 -3.36 8.27 -25.93
N LEU A 111 -2.51 8.95 -26.73
CA LEU A 111 -1.12 8.55 -26.97
C LEU A 111 -0.34 8.35 -25.67
N PHE A 112 -0.47 9.26 -24.71
CA PHE A 112 0.27 9.15 -23.44
C PHE A 112 -0.13 7.93 -22.61
N HIS A 113 -1.35 7.40 -22.73
CA HIS A 113 -1.74 6.14 -22.08
C HIS A 113 -0.97 4.96 -22.64
N ARG A 114 -0.86 4.89 -23.98
CA ARG A 114 -0.04 3.88 -24.64
C ARG A 114 1.43 3.99 -24.25
N GLU A 115 1.98 5.20 -24.20
CA GLU A 115 3.36 5.44 -23.77
C GLU A 115 3.60 4.98 -22.32
N ILE A 116 2.63 5.15 -21.41
CA ILE A 116 2.70 4.63 -20.05
C ILE A 116 2.63 3.09 -20.06
N GLU A 117 1.71 2.49 -20.81
CA GLU A 117 1.59 1.03 -20.95
C GLU A 117 2.90 0.40 -21.46
N GLU A 118 3.47 0.96 -22.53
CA GLU A 118 4.74 0.53 -23.11
C GLU A 118 5.90 0.70 -22.10
N SER A 119 5.98 1.84 -21.42
CA SER A 119 7.05 2.14 -20.47
C SER A 119 7.02 1.21 -19.25
N ILE A 120 5.84 0.96 -18.66
CA ILE A 120 5.74 0.08 -17.49
C ILE A 120 5.94 -1.39 -17.86
N ALA A 121 5.50 -1.82 -19.04
CA ALA A 121 5.77 -3.16 -19.54
C ALA A 121 7.29 -3.36 -19.73
N ALA A 122 7.96 -2.43 -20.41
CA ALA A 122 9.41 -2.48 -20.61
C ALA A 122 10.18 -2.44 -19.28
N PHE A 123 9.73 -1.64 -18.31
CA PHE A 123 10.32 -1.57 -16.99
C PHE A 123 10.35 -2.96 -16.31
N PHE A 124 9.31 -3.76 -16.47
CA PHE A 124 9.25 -5.14 -15.97
C PHE A 124 9.75 -6.18 -16.98
N ARG A 125 10.43 -5.77 -18.06
CA ARG A 125 10.96 -6.67 -19.12
C ARG A 125 9.86 -7.55 -19.73
N ARG A 126 8.67 -6.97 -19.92
CA ARG A 126 7.48 -7.60 -20.51
C ARG A 126 7.02 -6.74 -21.71
N ASP A 127 6.15 -7.32 -22.52
CA ASP A 127 5.74 -6.70 -23.77
C ASP A 127 4.40 -5.97 -23.67
N ASN A 128 3.57 -6.32 -22.68
CA ASN A 128 2.19 -5.82 -22.62
C ASN A 128 1.78 -5.42 -21.22
N ALA A 129 1.14 -4.27 -21.13
CA ALA A 129 0.49 -3.75 -19.95
C ALA A 129 -0.85 -3.09 -20.30
N ILE A 130 -1.67 -2.89 -19.29
CA ILE A 130 -2.88 -2.06 -19.34
C ILE A 130 -2.90 -1.15 -18.13
N VAL A 131 -3.28 0.12 -18.30
CA VAL A 131 -3.40 1.08 -17.22
C VAL A 131 -4.85 1.18 -16.71
N PHE A 132 -4.97 1.43 -15.42
CA PHE A 132 -6.24 1.65 -14.70
C PHE A 132 -6.21 2.98 -13.96
N SER A 133 -7.39 3.50 -13.61
CA SER A 133 -7.50 4.76 -12.86
C SER A 133 -6.87 4.70 -11.45
N THR A 134 -6.75 3.53 -10.85
CA THR A 134 -6.09 3.31 -9.56
C THR A 134 -5.47 1.91 -9.49
N GLY A 135 -4.50 1.68 -8.58
CA GLY A 135 -4.03 0.34 -8.24
C GLY A 135 -5.15 -0.54 -7.65
N TYR A 136 -6.09 0.08 -6.92
CA TYR A 136 -7.27 -0.62 -6.39
C TYR A 136 -8.11 -1.24 -7.51
N THR A 137 -8.40 -0.44 -8.55
CA THR A 137 -9.17 -0.93 -9.71
C THR A 137 -8.35 -1.89 -10.59
N ALA A 138 -7.02 -1.75 -10.65
CA ALA A 138 -6.17 -2.70 -11.34
C ALA A 138 -6.33 -4.12 -10.76
N ASN A 139 -6.31 -4.26 -9.44
CA ASN A 139 -6.52 -5.54 -8.76
C ASN A 139 -7.97 -6.02 -8.90
N SER A 140 -8.93 -5.22 -8.43
CA SER A 140 -10.33 -5.65 -8.34
C SER A 140 -10.95 -5.94 -9.70
N ALA A 141 -10.69 -5.11 -10.71
CA ALA A 141 -11.21 -5.32 -12.06
C ALA A 141 -10.62 -6.55 -12.74
N THR A 142 -9.31 -6.79 -12.57
CA THR A 142 -8.63 -7.96 -13.12
C THR A 142 -9.19 -9.24 -12.54
N LEU A 143 -9.30 -9.33 -11.22
CA LEU A 143 -9.80 -10.51 -10.53
C LEU A 143 -11.28 -10.75 -10.86
N GLN A 144 -12.12 -9.73 -10.88
CA GLN A 144 -13.54 -9.84 -11.27
C GLN A 144 -13.72 -10.23 -12.74
N ALA A 145 -12.83 -9.79 -13.64
CA ALA A 145 -12.87 -10.18 -15.03
C ALA A 145 -12.50 -11.66 -15.23
N LEU A 146 -11.46 -12.12 -14.55
CA LEU A 146 -10.85 -13.45 -14.76
C LEU A 146 -11.51 -14.56 -13.95
N LEU A 147 -11.89 -14.30 -12.69
CA LEU A 147 -12.36 -15.33 -11.76
C LEU A 147 -13.88 -15.28 -11.57
N LYS A 148 -14.49 -16.44 -11.60
CA LYS A 148 -15.95 -16.63 -11.45
C LYS A 148 -16.23 -17.66 -10.33
N LYS A 149 -17.49 -17.97 -10.09
CA LYS A 149 -17.92 -18.92 -9.04
C LYS A 149 -17.39 -20.36 -9.20
N GLU A 150 -16.90 -20.72 -10.39
CA GLU A 150 -16.28 -22.02 -10.68
C GLU A 150 -14.78 -22.04 -10.41
N ASP A 151 -14.21 -20.88 -10.07
CA ASP A 151 -12.78 -20.68 -9.88
C ASP A 151 -12.44 -20.52 -8.39
N LEU A 152 -11.17 -20.62 -8.05
CA LEU A 152 -10.64 -20.44 -6.70
C LEU A 152 -9.55 -19.37 -6.67
N ALA A 153 -9.73 -18.36 -5.85
CA ALA A 153 -8.69 -17.46 -5.39
C ALA A 153 -8.08 -17.97 -4.07
N VAL A 154 -6.76 -18.14 -4.04
CA VAL A 154 -6.00 -18.51 -2.84
C VAL A 154 -5.19 -17.31 -2.40
N LEU A 155 -5.56 -16.71 -1.25
CA LEU A 155 -5.06 -15.42 -0.81
C LEU A 155 -4.16 -15.57 0.42
N ASP A 156 -3.00 -14.88 0.43
CA ASP A 156 -2.36 -14.58 1.71
C ASP A 156 -3.30 -13.69 2.53
N MET A 157 -3.42 -13.94 3.84
CA MET A 157 -4.34 -13.18 4.71
C MET A 157 -3.99 -11.70 4.83
N ALA A 158 -2.75 -11.30 4.48
CA ALA A 158 -2.27 -9.93 4.56
C ALA A 158 -2.35 -9.16 3.24
N VAL A 159 -2.93 -9.73 2.16
CA VAL A 159 -3.07 -9.02 0.88
C VAL A 159 -3.95 -7.79 0.99
N HIS A 160 -3.74 -6.86 0.07
CA HIS A 160 -4.46 -5.60 0.04
C HIS A 160 -5.99 -5.78 -0.12
N ALA A 161 -6.78 -4.89 0.48
CA ALA A 161 -8.25 -4.93 0.46
C ALA A 161 -8.85 -5.04 -0.96
N SER A 162 -8.21 -4.44 -1.97
CA SER A 162 -8.65 -4.52 -3.37
C SER A 162 -8.66 -5.93 -3.95
N VAL A 163 -7.81 -6.82 -3.41
CA VAL A 163 -7.79 -8.24 -3.78
C VAL A 163 -9.04 -8.94 -3.26
N TYR A 164 -9.38 -8.72 -1.98
CA TYR A 164 -10.62 -9.26 -1.40
C TYR A 164 -11.86 -8.76 -2.16
N GLU A 165 -11.91 -7.46 -2.46
CA GLU A 165 -13.00 -6.85 -3.26
C GLU A 165 -13.10 -7.49 -4.66
N GLY A 166 -11.94 -7.73 -5.29
CA GLY A 166 -11.88 -8.40 -6.59
C GLY A 166 -12.38 -9.85 -6.58
N CYS A 167 -12.38 -10.49 -5.42
CA CYS A 167 -12.74 -11.91 -5.25
C CYS A 167 -14.16 -12.13 -4.73
N LEU A 168 -15.02 -11.10 -4.59
CA LEU A 168 -16.38 -11.21 -4.02
C LEU A 168 -17.29 -12.20 -4.76
N THR A 169 -17.05 -12.46 -6.03
CA THR A 169 -17.87 -13.34 -6.88
C THR A 169 -17.24 -14.71 -7.18
N THR A 170 -16.09 -15.01 -6.54
CA THR A 170 -15.39 -16.28 -6.71
C THR A 170 -15.27 -17.03 -5.38
N ASN A 171 -14.82 -18.28 -5.39
CA ASN A 171 -14.48 -18.98 -4.17
C ASN A 171 -13.14 -18.46 -3.64
N VAL A 172 -13.08 -18.23 -2.34
CA VAL A 172 -11.87 -17.73 -1.67
C VAL A 172 -11.41 -18.74 -0.61
N LYS A 173 -10.12 -19.01 -0.58
CA LYS A 173 -9.43 -19.64 0.54
C LYS A 173 -8.22 -18.82 0.90
N SER A 174 -8.08 -18.49 2.19
CA SER A 174 -6.93 -17.73 2.67
C SER A 174 -5.98 -18.63 3.46
N PHE A 175 -4.69 -18.37 3.34
CA PHE A 175 -3.66 -19.01 4.15
C PHE A 175 -3.01 -17.98 5.08
N PRO A 176 -2.52 -18.41 6.27
CA PRO A 176 -1.81 -17.52 7.18
C PRO A 176 -0.60 -16.91 6.50
N HIS A 177 -0.33 -15.65 6.83
CA HIS A 177 0.70 -14.83 6.22
C HIS A 177 2.04 -15.57 6.06
N ASN A 178 2.53 -15.63 4.83
CA ASN A 178 3.78 -16.29 4.41
C ASN A 178 3.92 -17.77 4.85
N ASN A 179 2.80 -18.49 5.08
CA ASN A 179 2.83 -19.89 5.51
C ASN A 179 2.72 -20.84 4.31
N MET A 180 3.86 -21.34 3.85
CA MET A 180 3.95 -22.21 2.67
C MET A 180 3.29 -23.58 2.86
N ASP A 181 3.38 -24.16 4.07
CA ASP A 181 2.72 -25.46 4.35
C ASP A 181 1.20 -25.35 4.26
N ALA A 182 0.63 -24.21 4.70
CA ALA A 182 -0.80 -23.95 4.59
C ALA A 182 -1.22 -23.71 3.13
N LEU A 183 -0.42 -22.96 2.37
CA LEU A 183 -0.61 -22.74 0.94
C LEU A 183 -0.62 -24.07 0.19
N GLU A 184 0.39 -24.92 0.42
CA GLU A 184 0.49 -26.23 -0.23
C GLU A 184 -0.73 -27.09 0.05
N ARG A 185 -1.15 -27.20 1.32
CA ARG A 185 -2.36 -27.97 1.69
C ARG A 185 -3.61 -27.47 0.98
N ILE A 186 -3.77 -26.16 0.82
CA ILE A 186 -4.92 -25.57 0.11
C ILE A 186 -4.86 -25.97 -1.36
N LEU A 187 -3.70 -25.82 -2.02
CA LEU A 187 -3.51 -26.15 -3.42
C LEU A 187 -3.74 -27.65 -3.69
N GLN A 188 -3.21 -28.50 -2.82
CA GLN A 188 -3.42 -29.95 -2.90
C GLN A 188 -4.91 -30.32 -2.80
N MET A 189 -5.64 -29.75 -1.84
CA MET A 189 -7.08 -29.99 -1.68
C MET A 189 -7.93 -29.41 -2.81
N ALA A 190 -7.43 -28.36 -3.48
CA ALA A 190 -8.10 -27.69 -4.59
C ALA A 190 -7.84 -28.33 -5.95
N LYS A 191 -6.88 -29.26 -6.05
CA LYS A 191 -6.54 -29.96 -7.28
C LYS A 191 -7.78 -30.62 -7.86
N ASP A 192 -8.00 -30.40 -9.16
CA ASP A 192 -9.12 -30.98 -9.95
C ASP A 192 -10.54 -30.60 -9.49
N LYS A 193 -10.69 -29.67 -8.54
CA LYS A 193 -12.02 -29.23 -8.06
C LYS A 193 -12.49 -27.91 -8.66
N TYR A 194 -11.57 -27.10 -9.16
CA TYR A 194 -11.86 -25.76 -9.68
C TYR A 194 -11.31 -25.62 -11.09
N ARG A 195 -12.03 -24.88 -11.94
CA ARG A 195 -11.64 -24.61 -13.31
C ARG A 195 -10.32 -23.84 -13.37
N THR A 196 -10.23 -22.73 -12.62
CA THR A 196 -9.01 -21.94 -12.46
C THR A 196 -8.65 -21.87 -10.98
N ARG A 197 -7.38 -21.97 -10.67
CA ARG A 197 -6.83 -21.71 -9.33
C ARG A 197 -5.79 -20.63 -9.48
N MET A 198 -5.94 -19.54 -8.72
CA MET A 198 -5.02 -18.41 -8.75
C MET A 198 -4.58 -18.09 -7.33
N VAL A 199 -3.28 -18.08 -7.11
CA VAL A 199 -2.65 -17.58 -5.87
C VAL A 199 -2.41 -16.10 -6.04
N ILE A 200 -2.85 -15.29 -5.08
CA ILE A 200 -2.70 -13.84 -5.10
C ILE A 200 -1.98 -13.42 -3.82
N ILE A 201 -0.89 -12.67 -3.97
CA ILE A 201 -0.07 -12.18 -2.87
C ILE A 201 0.40 -10.75 -3.15
N ASP A 202 0.83 -10.04 -2.10
CA ASP A 202 1.57 -8.79 -2.24
C ASP A 202 3.08 -9.10 -2.29
N GLY A 203 3.81 -8.48 -3.20
CA GLY A 203 5.27 -8.61 -3.28
C GLY A 203 5.97 -8.08 -2.03
N VAL A 204 5.48 -6.92 -1.55
CA VAL A 204 5.84 -6.32 -0.25
C VAL A 204 4.54 -5.98 0.48
N TYR A 205 4.39 -6.47 1.69
CA TYR A 205 3.16 -6.29 2.48
C TYR A 205 3.09 -4.92 3.14
N SER A 206 1.97 -4.25 2.97
CA SER A 206 1.79 -2.83 3.27
C SER A 206 1.86 -2.46 4.75
N GLN A 207 1.65 -3.42 5.67
CA GLN A 207 1.57 -3.16 7.11
C GLN A 207 2.84 -3.60 7.87
N ASP A 208 3.52 -4.61 7.38
CA ASP A 208 4.73 -5.18 7.99
C ASP A 208 6.01 -4.80 7.23
N GLY A 209 5.90 -4.48 5.95
CA GLY A 209 7.05 -4.13 5.11
C GLY A 209 7.94 -5.32 4.76
N ASP A 210 7.50 -6.54 5.05
CA ASP A 210 8.20 -7.77 4.70
C ASP A 210 7.89 -8.22 3.27
N ILE A 211 8.68 -9.14 2.75
CA ILE A 211 8.65 -9.60 1.36
C ILE A 211 8.09 -11.02 1.30
N ALA A 212 7.24 -11.28 0.31
CA ALA A 212 6.75 -12.63 0.05
C ALA A 212 7.88 -13.55 -0.46
N PRO A 213 7.94 -14.83 -0.05
CA PRO A 213 8.88 -15.82 -0.56
C PRO A 213 8.44 -16.30 -1.95
N LEU A 214 8.58 -15.43 -2.98
CA LEU A 214 8.03 -15.63 -4.34
C LEU A 214 8.55 -16.90 -5.02
N ASP A 215 9.80 -17.28 -4.78
CA ASP A 215 10.40 -18.50 -5.32
C ASP A 215 9.62 -19.75 -4.89
N LYS A 216 9.35 -19.86 -3.58
CA LYS A 216 8.59 -20.99 -3.00
C LYS A 216 7.13 -20.96 -3.42
N ILE A 217 6.51 -19.80 -3.46
CA ILE A 217 5.11 -19.64 -3.88
C ILE A 217 4.96 -20.08 -5.34
N LEU A 218 5.86 -19.65 -6.21
CA LEU A 218 5.83 -20.01 -7.62
C LEU A 218 6.06 -21.52 -7.83
N GLU A 219 6.99 -22.13 -7.07
CA GLU A 219 7.21 -23.58 -7.08
C GLU A 219 5.92 -24.35 -6.77
N LEU A 220 5.22 -23.95 -5.70
CA LEU A 220 3.93 -24.54 -5.33
C LEU A 220 2.86 -24.31 -6.41
N CYS A 221 2.77 -23.09 -6.96
CA CYS A 221 1.82 -22.79 -8.03
C CYS A 221 2.03 -23.75 -9.23
N ARG A 222 3.28 -23.95 -9.65
CA ARG A 222 3.62 -24.85 -10.75
C ARG A 222 3.34 -26.31 -10.43
N ALA A 223 3.69 -26.77 -9.24
CA ALA A 223 3.48 -28.15 -8.80
C ALA A 223 1.98 -28.53 -8.80
N TYR A 224 1.11 -27.59 -8.51
CA TYR A 224 -0.33 -27.82 -8.41
C TYR A 224 -1.14 -27.19 -9.56
N GLY A 225 -0.50 -26.65 -10.60
CA GLY A 225 -1.15 -26.07 -11.79
C GLY A 225 -2.02 -24.85 -11.44
N ALA A 226 -1.55 -23.97 -10.56
CA ALA A 226 -2.19 -22.70 -10.23
C ALA A 226 -1.45 -21.55 -10.92
N TYR A 227 -2.18 -20.47 -11.23
CA TYR A 227 -1.61 -19.20 -11.68
C TYR A 227 -1.16 -18.36 -10.50
N LEU A 228 -0.19 -17.47 -10.72
CA LEU A 228 0.34 -16.55 -9.72
C LEU A 228 0.09 -15.10 -10.14
N MET A 229 -0.60 -14.34 -9.28
CA MET A 229 -0.73 -12.88 -9.37
C MET A 229 0.02 -12.23 -8.22
N VAL A 230 0.86 -11.25 -8.52
CA VAL A 230 1.66 -10.49 -7.54
C VAL A 230 1.29 -9.01 -7.61
N ASP A 231 0.77 -8.47 -6.52
CA ASP A 231 0.64 -7.01 -6.33
C ASP A 231 1.96 -6.48 -5.76
N ASP A 232 2.74 -5.82 -6.60
CA ASP A 232 4.05 -5.27 -6.20
C ASP A 232 4.03 -3.75 -6.00
N ALA A 233 2.89 -3.23 -5.54
CA ALA A 233 2.66 -1.80 -5.34
C ALA A 233 3.62 -1.15 -4.32
N HIS A 234 4.16 -1.90 -3.37
CA HIS A 234 5.11 -1.42 -2.37
C HIS A 234 6.57 -1.83 -2.66
N GLY A 235 6.77 -2.79 -3.56
CA GLY A 235 8.12 -3.22 -3.97
C GLY A 235 8.66 -2.42 -5.14
N THR A 236 7.79 -2.03 -6.07
CA THR A 236 8.17 -1.27 -7.27
C THR A 236 8.82 0.07 -6.91
N GLY A 237 10.04 0.29 -7.40
CA GLY A 237 10.88 1.45 -7.11
C GLY A 237 11.57 1.42 -5.74
N VAL A 238 11.43 0.31 -4.98
CA VAL A 238 11.96 0.17 -3.62
C VAL A 238 12.85 -1.07 -3.50
N ILE A 239 12.43 -2.20 -4.05
CA ILE A 239 13.08 -3.51 -3.92
C ILE A 239 13.75 -3.89 -5.24
N GLY A 240 14.83 -4.68 -5.14
CA GLY A 240 15.65 -5.10 -6.28
C GLY A 240 16.78 -4.13 -6.60
N ASN A 241 17.75 -4.59 -7.36
CA ASN A 241 18.95 -3.79 -7.69
C ASN A 241 18.65 -2.59 -8.58
N THR A 242 17.56 -2.67 -9.36
CA THR A 242 17.14 -1.64 -10.32
C THR A 242 15.72 -1.13 -10.04
N GLY A 243 15.16 -1.47 -8.87
CA GLY A 243 13.86 -1.00 -8.42
C GLY A 243 12.66 -1.69 -9.06
N ARG A 244 12.84 -2.88 -9.63
CA ARG A 244 11.75 -3.63 -10.27
C ARG A 244 11.00 -4.54 -9.29
N GLY A 245 11.12 -4.25 -8.00
CA GLY A 245 10.33 -4.84 -6.94
C GLY A 245 10.73 -6.27 -6.56
N ALA A 246 9.82 -6.96 -5.86
CA ALA A 246 10.02 -8.32 -5.42
C ALA A 246 10.23 -9.31 -6.60
N ILE A 247 9.64 -9.02 -7.75
CA ILE A 247 9.83 -9.78 -8.98
C ILE A 247 11.31 -9.81 -9.39
N GLU A 248 12.01 -8.68 -9.29
CA GLU A 248 13.43 -8.60 -9.61
C GLU A 248 14.29 -9.34 -8.59
N LEU A 249 13.96 -9.24 -7.31
CA LEU A 249 14.72 -9.87 -6.22
C LEU A 249 14.88 -11.38 -6.46
N TYR A 250 13.85 -12.03 -7.00
CA TYR A 250 13.85 -13.45 -7.33
C TYR A 250 14.09 -13.74 -8.82
N ASN A 251 14.31 -12.70 -9.64
CA ASN A 251 14.48 -12.81 -11.10
C ASN A 251 13.32 -13.57 -11.81
N LEU A 252 12.08 -13.27 -11.43
CA LEU A 252 10.87 -13.94 -11.88
C LEU A 252 10.05 -13.14 -12.90
N PHE A 253 10.73 -12.37 -13.75
CA PHE A 253 10.08 -11.47 -14.72
C PHE A 253 9.14 -12.16 -15.71
N LYS A 254 9.46 -13.36 -16.11
CA LYS A 254 8.69 -14.14 -17.11
C LYS A 254 7.78 -15.19 -16.50
N GLU A 255 8.03 -15.53 -15.26
CA GLU A 255 7.42 -16.69 -14.58
C GLU A 255 6.11 -16.33 -13.87
N VAL A 256 5.96 -15.07 -13.43
CA VAL A 256 4.72 -14.60 -12.81
C VAL A 256 3.69 -14.31 -13.90
N ASP A 257 2.48 -14.86 -13.74
CA ASP A 257 1.42 -14.77 -14.76
C ASP A 257 0.87 -13.34 -14.85
N ILE A 258 0.62 -12.70 -13.70
CA ILE A 258 0.05 -11.36 -13.60
C ILE A 258 0.83 -10.56 -12.57
N ILE A 259 1.36 -9.40 -12.98
CA ILE A 259 1.96 -8.41 -12.09
C ILE A 259 1.03 -7.22 -12.06
N THR A 260 0.66 -6.78 -10.86
CA THR A 260 -0.11 -5.56 -10.67
C THR A 260 0.64 -4.56 -9.78
N GLY A 261 0.22 -3.32 -9.82
CA GLY A 261 0.77 -2.31 -8.95
C GLY A 261 0.08 -0.95 -9.14
N THR A 262 0.69 0.06 -8.56
CA THR A 262 0.14 1.41 -8.58
C THR A 262 1.19 2.44 -9.01
N PHE A 263 0.71 3.47 -9.69
CA PHE A 263 1.52 4.67 -9.93
C PHE A 263 1.46 5.67 -8.77
N SER A 264 0.55 5.46 -7.79
CA SER A 264 0.27 6.41 -6.70
C SER A 264 1.35 6.45 -5.61
N LYS A 265 2.41 5.67 -5.75
CA LYS A 265 3.53 5.60 -4.81
C LYS A 265 4.81 6.10 -5.48
N THR A 266 5.74 5.24 -5.79
CA THR A 266 7.04 5.59 -6.39
C THR A 266 6.94 6.42 -7.67
N PHE A 267 5.92 6.19 -8.49
CA PHE A 267 5.77 6.91 -9.77
C PHE A 267 4.97 8.21 -9.67
N ALA A 268 4.66 8.66 -8.44
CA ALA A 268 4.24 10.02 -8.11
C ALA A 268 2.90 10.50 -8.72
N HIS A 269 2.06 9.62 -9.26
CA HIS A 269 0.77 10.00 -9.84
C HIS A 269 -0.29 8.93 -9.60
N LEU A 270 -1.54 9.37 -9.53
CA LEU A 270 -2.69 8.46 -9.46
C LEU A 270 -2.70 7.50 -10.64
N GLY A 271 -3.03 6.24 -10.38
CA GLY A 271 -3.19 5.21 -11.40
C GLY A 271 -2.75 3.83 -10.92
N GLY A 272 -3.03 2.83 -11.74
CA GLY A 272 -2.58 1.46 -11.55
C GLY A 272 -2.24 0.80 -12.87
N TYR A 273 -1.59 -0.35 -12.80
CA TYR A 273 -1.21 -1.12 -13.97
C TYR A 273 -1.38 -2.61 -13.75
N VAL A 274 -1.59 -3.31 -14.84
CA VAL A 274 -1.55 -4.78 -14.92
C VAL A 274 -0.63 -5.17 -16.06
N ILE A 275 0.31 -6.04 -15.79
CA ILE A 275 1.24 -6.62 -16.75
C ILE A 275 0.97 -8.11 -16.83
N ALA A 276 0.69 -8.60 -18.03
CA ALA A 276 0.35 -10.00 -18.27
C ALA A 276 0.67 -10.39 -19.72
N SER A 277 0.23 -11.57 -20.15
CA SER A 277 0.35 -11.96 -21.57
C SER A 277 -0.48 -11.05 -22.49
N PRO A 278 -0.14 -10.98 -23.80
CA PRO A 278 -0.90 -10.18 -24.77
C PRO A 278 -2.40 -10.52 -24.78
N GLU A 279 -2.73 -11.81 -24.66
CA GLU A 279 -4.11 -12.29 -24.67
C GLU A 279 -4.88 -11.83 -23.45
N LEU A 280 -4.25 -11.89 -22.25
CA LEU A 280 -4.85 -11.41 -21.00
C LEU A 280 -5.05 -9.89 -21.02
N VAL A 281 -4.04 -9.14 -21.45
CA VAL A 281 -4.14 -7.67 -21.58
C VAL A 281 -5.22 -7.30 -22.60
N GLY A 282 -5.26 -7.98 -23.77
CA GLY A 282 -6.30 -7.80 -24.78
C GLY A 282 -7.70 -8.08 -24.22
N PHE A 283 -7.85 -9.15 -23.44
CA PHE A 283 -9.10 -9.50 -22.77
C PHE A 283 -9.54 -8.43 -21.75
N LEU A 284 -8.63 -7.99 -20.89
CA LEU A 284 -8.93 -6.98 -19.86
C LEU A 284 -9.37 -5.64 -20.44
N LYS A 285 -8.81 -5.23 -21.59
CA LYS A 285 -9.19 -3.98 -22.29
C LYS A 285 -10.69 -3.91 -22.61
N PHE A 286 -11.37 -5.04 -22.76
CA PHE A 286 -12.79 -5.11 -23.14
C PHE A 286 -13.68 -5.86 -22.15
N GLN A 287 -13.14 -6.53 -21.14
CA GLN A 287 -13.91 -7.32 -20.17
C GLN A 287 -13.79 -6.80 -18.72
N ALA A 288 -12.78 -5.99 -18.42
CA ALA A 288 -12.64 -5.38 -17.11
C ALA A 288 -13.62 -4.20 -16.96
N ARG A 289 -14.78 -4.44 -16.34
CA ARG A 289 -15.89 -3.46 -16.26
C ARG A 289 -15.46 -2.12 -15.67
N GLN A 290 -14.62 -2.14 -14.64
CA GLN A 290 -14.13 -0.92 -14.00
C GLN A 290 -13.19 -0.12 -14.91
N HIS A 291 -12.63 -0.74 -15.95
CA HIS A 291 -11.84 -0.06 -16.98
C HIS A 291 -12.74 0.56 -18.06
N ILE A 292 -13.70 -0.21 -18.57
CA ILE A 292 -14.54 0.23 -19.72
C ILE A 292 -15.69 1.16 -19.33
N PHE A 293 -16.10 1.20 -18.06
CA PHE A 293 -17.18 2.06 -17.56
C PHE A 293 -16.68 3.19 -16.64
N SER A 294 -15.41 3.51 -16.69
CA SER A 294 -14.78 4.58 -15.92
C SER A 294 -13.96 5.48 -16.84
N ALA A 295 -13.88 6.77 -16.53
CA ALA A 295 -12.92 7.64 -17.18
C ALA A 295 -11.50 7.16 -16.89
N THR A 296 -10.62 7.36 -17.86
CA THR A 296 -9.20 6.98 -17.76
C THR A 296 -8.36 8.04 -17.03
N LEU A 297 -7.06 7.78 -16.92
CA LEU A 297 -6.10 8.70 -16.32
C LEU A 297 -6.13 10.07 -17.01
N SER A 298 -5.98 11.13 -16.22
CA SER A 298 -5.92 12.50 -16.74
C SER A 298 -4.60 12.76 -17.50
N PRO A 299 -4.55 13.76 -18.38
CA PRO A 299 -3.32 14.12 -19.11
C PRO A 299 -2.09 14.44 -18.24
N ALA A 300 -2.29 14.89 -16.99
CA ALA A 300 -1.19 15.07 -16.05
C ALA A 300 -0.41 13.76 -15.80
N SER A 301 -1.05 12.60 -16.00
CA SER A 301 -0.42 11.28 -15.84
C SER A 301 0.69 10.99 -16.85
N ALA A 302 0.84 11.79 -17.92
CA ALA A 302 2.01 11.72 -18.79
C ALA A 302 3.35 11.80 -18.03
N CYS A 303 3.35 12.38 -16.83
CA CYS A 303 4.51 12.40 -15.93
C CYS A 303 4.96 11.02 -15.44
N ILE A 304 4.10 10.00 -15.47
CA ILE A 304 4.44 8.62 -15.05
C ILE A 304 5.62 8.09 -15.88
N THR A 305 5.61 8.31 -17.19
CA THR A 305 6.71 7.91 -18.08
C THR A 305 8.05 8.54 -17.65
N GLN A 306 8.02 9.81 -17.25
CA GLN A 306 9.21 10.50 -16.73
C GLN A 306 9.65 9.93 -15.38
N ALA A 307 8.73 9.57 -14.49
CA ALA A 307 9.05 8.97 -13.21
C ALA A 307 9.66 7.56 -13.39
N ILE A 308 9.12 6.73 -14.29
CA ILE A 308 9.69 5.42 -14.64
C ILE A 308 11.13 5.61 -15.16
N LYS A 309 11.34 6.57 -16.07
CA LYS A 309 12.68 6.87 -16.60
C LYS A 309 13.66 7.27 -15.51
N LEU A 310 13.25 8.07 -14.53
CA LEU A 310 14.12 8.47 -13.40
C LEU A 310 14.57 7.26 -12.58
N VAL A 311 13.68 6.31 -12.31
CA VAL A 311 14.06 5.07 -11.60
C VAL A 311 15.13 4.31 -12.39
N ASP A 312 14.97 4.18 -13.70
CA ASP A 312 15.91 3.46 -14.58
C ASP A 312 17.27 4.16 -14.73
N THR A 313 17.27 5.49 -14.78
CA THR A 313 18.48 6.24 -15.16
C THR A 313 19.22 6.87 -13.99
N GLU A 314 18.58 6.99 -12.82
CA GLU A 314 19.12 7.67 -11.65
C GLU A 314 19.10 6.78 -10.40
N PRO A 315 19.98 5.76 -10.28
CA PRO A 315 19.98 4.81 -9.15
C PRO A 315 20.24 5.48 -7.79
N ILE A 316 20.72 6.72 -7.80
CA ILE A 316 20.97 7.51 -6.59
C ILE A 316 19.71 7.68 -5.72
N TRP A 317 18.51 7.68 -6.32
CA TRP A 317 17.26 7.81 -5.55
C TRP A 317 17.00 6.59 -4.70
N MET A 318 17.19 5.39 -5.24
CA MET A 318 17.08 4.16 -4.47
C MET A 318 18.17 4.05 -3.41
N GLN A 319 19.40 4.42 -3.72
CA GLN A 319 20.50 4.42 -2.74
C GLN A 319 20.16 5.32 -1.55
N ARG A 320 19.75 6.57 -1.79
CA ARG A 320 19.31 7.48 -0.73
C ARG A 320 18.13 6.93 0.09
N LEU A 321 17.18 6.27 -0.58
CA LEU A 321 16.07 5.63 0.11
C LEU A 321 16.58 4.57 1.10
N TRP A 322 17.46 3.68 0.65
CA TRP A 322 17.99 2.61 1.49
C TRP A 322 18.90 3.13 2.60
N ASP A 323 19.73 4.13 2.34
CA ASP A 323 20.54 4.81 3.38
C ASP A 323 19.62 5.37 4.49
N ASN A 324 18.51 6.00 4.12
CA ASN A 324 17.52 6.53 5.06
C ASN A 324 16.76 5.42 5.82
N ILE A 325 16.41 4.32 5.14
CA ILE A 325 15.75 3.15 5.77
C ILE A 325 16.66 2.57 6.85
N ASP A 326 17.90 2.29 6.50
CA ASP A 326 18.87 1.67 7.41
C ASP A 326 19.16 2.59 8.60
N TYR A 327 19.31 3.89 8.35
CA TYR A 327 19.51 4.88 9.40
C TYR A 327 18.36 4.92 10.41
N LEU A 328 17.13 5.07 9.93
CA LEU A 328 15.95 5.15 10.81
C LEU A 328 15.68 3.83 11.52
N LYS A 329 15.71 2.71 10.79
CA LYS A 329 15.47 1.37 11.35
C LYS A 329 16.46 1.04 12.46
N THR A 330 17.75 1.26 12.21
CA THR A 330 18.81 1.02 13.20
C THR A 330 18.60 1.92 14.43
N GLY A 331 18.33 3.20 14.24
CA GLY A 331 18.07 4.12 15.35
C GLY A 331 16.87 3.69 16.22
N LEU A 332 15.77 3.26 15.61
CA LEU A 332 14.61 2.75 16.34
C LEU A 332 14.93 1.47 17.14
N GLN A 333 15.71 0.56 16.54
CA GLN A 333 16.15 -0.67 17.21
C GLN A 333 17.08 -0.38 18.40
N VAL A 334 17.97 0.62 18.27
CA VAL A 334 18.82 1.09 19.39
C VAL A 334 17.96 1.64 20.54
N LEU A 335 16.84 2.29 20.24
CA LEU A 335 15.87 2.74 21.26
C LEU A 335 15.05 1.57 21.87
N GLY A 336 15.28 0.33 21.44
CA GLY A 336 14.62 -0.87 21.93
C GLY A 336 13.20 -1.07 21.38
N LEU A 337 12.85 -0.44 20.25
CA LEU A 337 11.56 -0.57 19.60
C LEU A 337 11.51 -1.79 18.67
N ASP A 338 10.37 -2.48 18.66
CA ASP A 338 10.14 -3.64 17.78
C ASP A 338 9.69 -3.17 16.38
N THR A 339 10.60 -3.22 15.43
CA THR A 339 10.35 -2.88 14.02
C THR A 339 9.90 -4.08 13.18
N GLY A 340 9.62 -5.23 13.78
CA GLY A 340 9.26 -6.45 13.07
C GLY A 340 10.37 -6.93 12.12
N ASN A 341 9.94 -7.64 11.08
CA ASN A 341 10.83 -8.21 10.05
C ASN A 341 10.84 -7.36 8.76
N THR A 342 10.67 -6.04 8.88
CA THR A 342 10.62 -5.19 7.69
C THR A 342 11.89 -5.25 6.85
N GLN A 343 11.70 -5.31 5.54
CA GLN A 343 12.72 -5.37 4.50
C GLN A 343 12.47 -4.32 3.40
N SER A 344 11.75 -3.25 3.72
CA SER A 344 11.34 -2.23 2.74
C SER A 344 11.33 -0.82 3.36
N ALA A 345 10.83 0.15 2.61
CA ALA A 345 10.64 1.53 3.05
C ALA A 345 9.52 1.71 4.11
N ILE A 346 8.84 0.65 4.47
CA ILE A 346 7.79 0.63 5.50
C ILE A 346 8.41 0.13 6.78
N ILE A 347 8.46 0.98 7.82
CA ILE A 347 8.99 0.62 9.12
C ILE A 347 7.85 0.68 10.14
N PRO A 348 7.30 -0.47 10.57
CA PRO A 348 6.35 -0.54 11.68
C PRO A 348 7.08 -0.41 13.01
N VAL A 349 6.44 0.18 14.01
CA VAL A 349 6.79 0.04 15.42
C VAL A 349 5.62 -0.64 16.11
N LYS A 350 5.79 -1.90 16.52
CA LYS A 350 4.73 -2.71 17.10
C LYS A 350 4.43 -2.26 18.53
N ILE A 351 3.16 -1.94 18.80
CA ILE A 351 2.69 -1.43 20.10
C ILE A 351 1.83 -2.46 20.82
N GLY A 352 0.95 -3.18 20.09
CA GLY A 352 0.11 -4.24 20.63
C GLY A 352 -1.13 -3.80 21.40
N ASP A 353 -1.36 -2.50 21.57
CA ASP A 353 -2.50 -1.92 22.25
C ASP A 353 -3.05 -0.73 21.46
N ILE A 354 -4.34 -0.74 21.17
CA ILE A 354 -5.00 0.26 20.29
C ILE A 354 -4.97 1.65 20.91
N ASN A 355 -5.25 1.76 22.20
CA ASN A 355 -5.32 3.06 22.90
C ASN A 355 -3.93 3.66 23.11
N LEU A 356 -2.96 2.82 23.46
CA LEU A 356 -1.57 3.26 23.56
C LEU A 356 -1.03 3.70 22.20
N ASN A 357 -1.35 2.96 21.14
CA ASN A 357 -0.98 3.33 19.77
C ASN A 357 -1.53 4.71 19.38
N ALA A 358 -2.81 4.95 19.68
CA ALA A 358 -3.44 6.26 19.43
C ALA A 358 -2.76 7.39 20.21
N LYS A 359 -2.46 7.18 21.51
CA LYS A 359 -1.73 8.14 22.35
C LYS A 359 -0.33 8.42 21.83
N ILE A 360 0.39 7.40 21.39
CA ILE A 360 1.73 7.53 20.81
C ILE A 360 1.68 8.38 19.54
N CYS A 361 0.73 8.13 18.64
CA CYS A 361 0.56 8.95 17.44
C CYS A 361 0.23 10.40 17.77
N GLY A 362 -0.58 10.67 18.80
CA GLY A 362 -0.81 12.02 19.32
C GLY A 362 0.47 12.68 19.84
N PHE A 363 1.26 11.98 20.64
CA PHE A 363 2.54 12.50 21.12
C PHE A 363 3.55 12.73 20.00
N LEU A 364 3.59 11.87 18.98
CA LEU A 364 4.44 12.12 17.80
C LEU A 364 4.01 13.41 17.08
N LEU A 365 2.71 13.64 16.92
CA LEU A 365 2.21 14.93 16.38
C LEU A 365 2.60 16.10 17.25
N ASP A 366 2.52 15.99 18.58
CA ASP A 366 2.98 17.03 19.52
C ASP A 366 4.48 17.31 19.39
N ALA A 367 5.26 16.33 18.93
CA ALA A 367 6.69 16.48 18.65
C ALA A 367 7.01 16.90 17.20
N GLY A 368 6.01 17.24 16.38
CA GLY A 368 6.20 17.64 15.00
C GLY A 368 6.46 16.48 14.03
N ILE A 369 6.03 15.26 14.37
CA ILE A 369 6.17 14.05 13.54
C ILE A 369 4.78 13.53 13.17
N TYR A 370 4.52 13.35 11.88
CA TYR A 370 3.28 12.74 11.41
C TYR A 370 3.53 11.31 10.92
N ALA A 371 2.98 10.32 11.64
CA ALA A 371 3.08 8.90 11.36
C ALA A 371 1.70 8.23 11.39
N ASN A 372 1.55 7.08 10.72
CA ASN A 372 0.27 6.39 10.59
C ASN A 372 -0.06 5.54 11.83
N GLN A 373 -1.24 5.79 12.38
CA GLN A 373 -1.87 4.94 13.38
C GLN A 373 -2.53 3.74 12.69
N ILE A 374 -1.99 2.54 12.86
CA ILE A 374 -2.56 1.32 12.28
C ILE A 374 -3.13 0.45 13.39
N ASN A 375 -4.44 0.22 13.30
CA ASN A 375 -5.23 -0.55 14.25
C ASN A 375 -6.10 -1.57 13.51
N TYR A 376 -6.81 -2.42 14.27
CA TYR A 376 -7.83 -3.28 13.71
C TYR A 376 -8.92 -2.47 12.98
N PRO A 377 -9.41 -2.87 11.76
CA PRO A 377 -9.22 -4.18 11.15
C PRO A 377 -7.99 -4.32 10.23
N ALA A 378 -7.19 -3.27 10.01
CA ALA A 378 -6.04 -3.33 9.12
C ALA A 378 -4.96 -4.33 9.60
N VAL A 379 -4.88 -4.54 10.92
CA VAL A 379 -4.05 -5.55 11.58
C VAL A 379 -4.84 -6.17 12.73
N ALA A 380 -4.41 -7.32 13.27
CA ALA A 380 -5.06 -7.87 14.48
C ALA A 380 -4.93 -6.90 15.68
N LYS A 381 -5.88 -6.94 16.63
CA LYS A 381 -5.88 -5.99 17.77
C LYS A 381 -4.56 -6.00 18.55
N LYS A 382 -3.97 -7.19 18.74
CA LYS A 382 -2.66 -7.38 19.40
C LYS A 382 -1.46 -6.89 18.56
N ASP A 383 -1.68 -6.57 17.29
CA ASP A 383 -0.66 -6.17 16.34
C ASP A 383 -0.78 -4.68 15.95
N ALA A 384 -1.51 -3.88 16.76
CA ALA A 384 -1.59 -2.43 16.62
C ALA A 384 -0.19 -1.80 16.59
N ARG A 385 0.06 -0.89 15.66
CA ARG A 385 1.39 -0.35 15.39
C ARG A 385 1.36 1.08 14.89
N VAL A 386 2.44 1.80 15.08
CA VAL A 386 2.76 3.01 14.32
C VAL A 386 3.48 2.58 13.05
N ARG A 387 2.94 2.93 11.88
CA ARG A 387 3.55 2.65 10.58
C ARG A 387 4.21 3.90 10.04
N MET A 388 5.46 3.79 9.69
CA MET A 388 6.25 4.88 9.10
C MET A 388 6.70 4.49 7.70
N SER A 389 6.58 5.43 6.76
CA SER A 389 7.10 5.30 5.39
C SER A 389 8.29 6.24 5.22
N VAL A 390 9.43 5.69 4.82
CA VAL A 390 10.65 6.45 4.55
C VAL A 390 10.67 6.91 3.11
N MET A 391 11.19 8.12 2.86
CA MET A 391 11.38 8.68 1.52
C MET A 391 12.86 8.92 1.25
N ALA A 392 13.27 8.79 -0.02
CA ALA A 392 14.62 9.13 -0.48
C ALA A 392 15.01 10.59 -0.21
N THR A 393 14.01 11.45 -0.12
CA THR A 393 14.15 12.89 0.12
C THR A 393 14.17 13.29 1.59
N HIS A 394 13.99 12.36 2.55
CA HIS A 394 14.29 12.63 3.95
C HIS A 394 15.78 12.98 4.11
N THR A 395 16.08 13.95 4.96
CA THR A 395 17.43 14.27 5.39
C THR A 395 17.73 13.60 6.73
N HIS A 396 19.01 13.49 7.08
CA HIS A 396 19.41 13.01 8.43
C HIS A 396 18.81 13.88 9.55
N ASP A 397 18.64 15.20 9.32
CA ASP A 397 18.00 16.07 10.30
C ASP A 397 16.52 15.70 10.51
N HIS A 398 15.78 15.35 9.44
CA HIS A 398 14.43 14.84 9.57
C HIS A 398 14.41 13.54 10.38
N LEU A 399 15.28 12.59 10.07
CA LEU A 399 15.33 11.29 10.75
C LEU A 399 15.78 11.41 12.20
N ASN A 400 16.71 12.33 12.50
CA ASN A 400 17.10 12.66 13.89
C ASN A 400 15.93 13.25 14.68
N LYS A 401 15.13 14.15 14.10
CA LYS A 401 13.90 14.64 14.73
C LYS A 401 12.96 13.49 15.08
N VAL A 402 12.80 12.52 14.16
CA VAL A 402 11.97 11.32 14.39
C VAL A 402 12.50 10.49 15.56
N LEU A 403 13.81 10.21 15.60
CA LEU A 403 14.43 9.42 16.68
C LEU A 403 14.32 10.11 18.03
N ASN A 404 14.55 11.43 18.08
CA ASN A 404 14.39 12.24 19.29
C ASN A 404 12.92 12.24 19.78
N ALA A 405 11.95 12.32 18.87
CA ALA A 405 10.54 12.23 19.20
C ALA A 405 10.19 10.86 19.80
N TRP A 406 10.70 9.77 19.22
CA TRP A 406 10.52 8.42 19.76
C TRP A 406 11.17 8.25 21.15
N GLU A 407 12.37 8.78 21.36
CA GLU A 407 13.01 8.76 22.69
C GLU A 407 12.13 9.48 23.73
N TRP A 408 11.56 10.62 23.38
CA TRP A 408 10.65 11.36 24.24
C TRP A 408 9.34 10.59 24.50
N VAL A 409 8.75 9.96 23.47
CA VAL A 409 7.55 9.11 23.58
C VAL A 409 7.81 7.91 24.51
N ILE A 410 8.97 7.24 24.37
CA ILE A 410 9.36 6.13 25.25
C ILE A 410 9.42 6.58 26.71
N LYS A 411 10.05 7.73 26.98
CA LYS A 411 10.12 8.30 28.35
C LYS A 411 8.75 8.62 28.91
N LYS A 412 7.81 9.12 28.08
CA LYS A 412 6.44 9.46 28.49
C LYS A 412 5.53 8.25 28.73
N THR A 413 5.71 7.20 27.96
CA THR A 413 4.80 6.05 27.94
C THR A 413 5.34 4.82 28.67
N GLY A 414 6.66 4.81 28.96
CA GLY A 414 7.35 3.62 29.44
C GLY A 414 7.49 2.52 28.40
N LEU A 415 7.24 2.81 27.11
CA LEU A 415 7.36 1.85 26.02
C LEU A 415 8.82 1.51 25.80
N ASN A 416 9.19 0.27 26.14
CA ASN A 416 10.53 -0.26 25.87
C ASN A 416 10.45 -1.77 25.57
N ARG A 417 11.57 -2.39 25.28
CA ARG A 417 11.61 -3.82 24.96
C ARG A 417 11.07 -4.68 26.11
N ALA A 418 11.37 -4.33 27.34
CA ALA A 418 10.86 -5.04 28.52
C ALA A 418 9.32 -4.93 28.65
N TYR A 419 8.74 -3.77 28.30
CA TYR A 419 7.29 -3.57 28.25
C TYR A 419 6.64 -4.43 27.17
N LEU A 420 7.25 -4.51 25.99
CA LEU A 420 6.74 -5.34 24.87
C LEU A 420 6.87 -6.83 25.18
N ASP A 421 7.95 -7.26 25.85
CA ASP A 421 8.15 -8.66 26.23
C ASP A 421 7.16 -9.11 27.33
N GLN A 422 6.80 -8.23 28.27
CA GLN A 422 5.74 -8.50 29.26
C GLN A 422 4.36 -8.71 28.61
N LYS A 423 4.05 -7.98 27.56
CA LYS A 423 2.76 -8.11 26.84
C LYS A 423 2.67 -9.34 25.92
N LYS A 424 3.78 -9.98 25.56
CA LYS A 424 3.79 -11.24 24.79
C LYS A 424 3.43 -12.46 25.67
N THR A 425 3.50 -12.33 26.97
CA THR A 425 3.30 -13.42 27.94
C THR A 425 1.86 -13.49 28.46
N ILE A 426 1.00 -12.55 28.12
CA ILE A 426 -0.44 -12.48 28.42
C ILE A 426 -1.24 -12.72 27.11
#